data_2c50457bbca522570b61db4b5979f00f
#
_entry.id   2c50457bbca522570b61db4b5979f00f
#
_cell.length_a   1.000
_cell.length_b   1.000
_cell.length_c   1.000
_cell.angle_alpha   90.00
_cell.angle_beta   90.00
_cell.angle_gamma   90.00
#
_symmetry.space_group_name_H-M   'P 1'
#
loop_
_entity.id
_entity.type
_entity.pdbx_description
1 polymer ?
#
loop_
_entity_poly.entity_id
_entity_poly.type
_entity_poly.pdbx_seq_one_letter_code
_entity_poly.pdbx_strand_id
1 'polypeptide(L)'
;LEIYKHIKAGSGIGSSAASSAGAVFGINELLGQPFTRKELVLFAMQGEKLASGNAHADNVAPALLGGFTLVRSSNPLDIIKIQSPPELYATVVHPQIELKTSDARSVLKQTVSLKSAITQWGNVGGLVAGLYTQDYDLIGRSLHDEIVEPLRSVLIPGFDLIKKTAYEHGALGSGISGSGPSIFALSKGEATAQKIAEAMSAV
;
A
#
# COMPACT_ATOMS: atom_id res chain seq x y z
N LEU A 1 -12.46 -25.12 2.48
CA LEU A 1 -11.60 -24.13 1.87
C LEU A 1 -10.23 -24.21 2.53
N GLU A 2 -9.17 -24.40 1.74
CA GLU A 2 -7.78 -24.35 2.19
C GLU A 2 -7.16 -23.05 1.69
N ILE A 3 -6.40 -22.36 2.55
CA ILE A 3 -5.74 -21.08 2.21
C ILE A 3 -4.25 -21.26 2.37
N TYR A 4 -3.51 -21.17 1.27
CA TYR A 4 -2.04 -21.14 1.25
C TYR A 4 -1.59 -19.70 1.08
N LYS A 5 -0.93 -19.15 2.11
CA LYS A 5 -0.56 -17.75 2.15
C LYS A 5 0.85 -17.54 2.69
N HIS A 6 1.69 -16.82 1.93
CA HIS A 6 3.05 -16.45 2.32
C HIS A 6 3.16 -15.05 2.94
N ILE A 7 2.05 -14.29 2.99
CA ILE A 7 2.00 -12.95 3.59
C ILE A 7 1.70 -13.09 5.07
N LYS A 8 2.65 -12.70 5.93
CA LYS A 8 2.48 -12.73 7.39
C LYS A 8 1.37 -11.76 7.85
N ALA A 9 0.61 -12.16 8.85
CA ALA A 9 -0.32 -11.25 9.54
C ALA A 9 0.48 -10.11 10.20
N GLY A 10 -0.10 -8.89 10.21
CA GLY A 10 0.55 -7.72 10.81
C GLY A 10 1.73 -7.17 10.02
N SER A 11 1.95 -7.64 8.77
CA SER A 11 3.07 -7.19 7.94
C SER A 11 2.90 -5.80 7.32
N GLY A 12 1.69 -5.24 7.30
CA GLY A 12 1.40 -3.97 6.62
C GLY A 12 1.23 -4.07 5.09
N ILE A 13 1.27 -5.28 4.52
CA ILE A 13 1.09 -5.51 3.07
C ILE A 13 -0.24 -6.18 2.72
N GLY A 14 -1.26 -6.00 3.56
CA GLY A 14 -2.63 -6.42 3.26
C GLY A 14 -2.90 -7.93 3.41
N SER A 15 -2.33 -8.57 4.41
CA SER A 15 -2.47 -10.04 4.63
C SER A 15 -3.94 -10.50 4.78
N SER A 16 -4.78 -9.80 5.54
CA SER A 16 -6.21 -10.11 5.70
C SER A 16 -6.98 -9.86 4.40
N ALA A 17 -6.70 -8.71 3.75
CA ALA A 17 -7.30 -8.36 2.48
C ALA A 17 -6.99 -9.38 1.37
N ALA A 18 -5.77 -9.91 1.33
CA ALA A 18 -5.40 -10.96 0.39
C ALA A 18 -6.23 -12.25 0.60
N SER A 19 -6.47 -12.62 1.88
CA SER A 19 -7.33 -13.78 2.19
C SER A 19 -8.78 -13.53 1.78
N SER A 20 -9.33 -12.37 2.11
CA SER A 20 -10.71 -12.00 1.75
C SER A 20 -10.90 -11.91 0.24
N ALA A 21 -9.97 -11.25 -0.47
CA ALA A 21 -9.99 -11.13 -1.91
C ALA A 21 -9.86 -12.51 -2.60
N GLY A 22 -8.92 -13.34 -2.17
CA GLY A 22 -8.73 -14.67 -2.71
C GLY A 22 -9.94 -15.58 -2.53
N ALA A 23 -10.59 -15.53 -1.35
CA ALA A 23 -11.78 -16.32 -1.07
C ALA A 23 -12.96 -15.94 -1.98
N VAL A 24 -13.29 -14.64 -2.07
CA VAL A 24 -14.41 -14.20 -2.92
C VAL A 24 -14.10 -14.39 -4.40
N PHE A 25 -12.86 -14.21 -4.82
CA PHE A 25 -12.44 -14.47 -6.20
C PHE A 25 -12.59 -15.96 -6.55
N GLY A 26 -12.07 -16.87 -5.72
CA GLY A 26 -12.17 -18.30 -5.95
C GLY A 26 -13.62 -18.81 -5.98
N ILE A 27 -14.49 -18.31 -5.10
CA ILE A 27 -15.91 -18.64 -5.11
C ILE A 27 -16.58 -18.13 -6.39
N ASN A 28 -16.27 -16.91 -6.82
CA ASN A 28 -16.81 -16.35 -8.05
C ASN A 28 -16.42 -17.17 -9.29
N GLU A 29 -15.16 -17.64 -9.36
CA GLU A 29 -14.70 -18.54 -10.42
C GLU A 29 -15.50 -19.86 -10.43
N LEU A 30 -15.69 -20.48 -9.28
CA LEU A 30 -16.46 -21.73 -9.13
C LEU A 30 -17.93 -21.60 -9.53
N LEU A 31 -18.49 -20.40 -9.38
CA LEU A 31 -19.88 -20.09 -9.76
C LEU A 31 -20.03 -19.66 -11.24
N GLY A 32 -18.95 -19.69 -12.02
CA GLY A 32 -18.97 -19.25 -13.43
C GLY A 32 -18.91 -17.73 -13.62
N GLN A 33 -18.32 -17.02 -12.67
CA GLN A 33 -18.04 -15.58 -12.70
C GLN A 33 -19.29 -14.68 -12.82
N PRO A 34 -20.34 -14.88 -11.97
CA PRO A 34 -21.56 -14.07 -12.03
C PRO A 34 -21.32 -12.60 -11.64
N PHE A 35 -20.21 -12.27 -10.99
CA PHE A 35 -19.87 -10.93 -10.52
C PHE A 35 -18.58 -10.41 -11.18
N THR A 36 -18.55 -9.11 -11.47
CA THR A 36 -17.35 -8.40 -11.90
C THR A 36 -16.35 -8.26 -10.75
N ARG A 37 -15.07 -8.08 -11.06
CA ARG A 37 -14.05 -7.84 -10.04
C ARG A 37 -14.35 -6.63 -9.15
N LYS A 38 -15.02 -5.61 -9.69
CA LYS A 38 -15.40 -4.41 -8.93
C LYS A 38 -16.50 -4.74 -7.90
N GLU A 39 -17.46 -5.59 -8.26
CA GLU A 39 -18.50 -6.05 -7.33
C GLU A 39 -17.91 -6.97 -6.24
N LEU A 40 -16.92 -7.78 -6.57
CA LEU A 40 -16.21 -8.61 -5.59
C LEU A 40 -15.55 -7.80 -4.48
N VAL A 41 -15.18 -6.54 -4.73
CA VAL A 41 -14.62 -5.68 -3.69
C VAL A 41 -15.59 -5.50 -2.52
N LEU A 42 -16.89 -5.35 -2.80
CA LEU A 42 -17.91 -5.21 -1.75
C LEU A 42 -18.00 -6.45 -0.85
N PHE A 43 -17.90 -7.65 -1.46
CA PHE A 43 -17.89 -8.90 -0.69
C PHE A 43 -16.60 -9.07 0.11
N ALA A 44 -15.44 -8.77 -0.49
CA ALA A 44 -14.15 -8.85 0.19
C ALA A 44 -14.04 -7.86 1.36
N MET A 45 -14.66 -6.68 1.27
CA MET A 45 -14.76 -5.72 2.37
C MET A 45 -15.50 -6.29 3.59
N GLN A 46 -16.48 -7.19 3.40
CA GLN A 46 -17.15 -7.85 4.53
C GLN A 46 -16.20 -8.83 5.24
N GLY A 47 -15.36 -9.55 4.50
CA GLY A 47 -14.30 -10.37 5.08
C GLY A 47 -13.29 -9.54 5.87
N GLU A 48 -12.89 -8.39 5.34
CA GLU A 48 -12.00 -7.45 6.02
C GLU A 48 -12.62 -6.91 7.32
N LYS A 49 -13.92 -6.62 7.31
CA LYS A 49 -14.66 -6.20 8.52
C LYS A 49 -14.62 -7.26 9.62
N LEU A 50 -14.71 -8.53 9.27
CA LEU A 50 -14.59 -9.64 10.25
C LEU A 50 -13.16 -9.72 10.82
N ALA A 51 -12.13 -9.49 10.00
CA ALA A 51 -10.75 -9.63 10.41
C ALA A 51 -10.21 -8.40 11.17
N SER A 52 -10.60 -7.19 10.78
CA SER A 52 -10.03 -5.92 11.29
C SER A 52 -11.03 -5.01 12.01
N GLY A 53 -12.30 -5.41 12.07
CA GLY A 53 -13.39 -4.61 12.65
C GLY A 53 -13.94 -3.52 11.72
N ASN A 54 -13.33 -3.25 10.59
CA ASN A 54 -13.73 -2.20 9.66
C ASN A 54 -13.69 -2.69 8.21
N ALA A 55 -14.68 -2.29 7.41
CA ALA A 55 -14.77 -2.62 5.98
C ALA A 55 -13.93 -1.64 5.15
N HIS A 56 -12.62 -1.89 5.05
CA HIS A 56 -11.70 -1.07 4.27
C HIS A 56 -11.56 -1.59 2.85
N ALA A 57 -11.65 -0.69 1.85
CA ALA A 57 -11.48 -1.03 0.44
C ALA A 57 -10.02 -0.89 -0.03
N ASP A 58 -9.19 -0.14 0.67
CA ASP A 58 -7.84 0.29 0.27
C ASP A 58 -6.87 -0.86 -0.02
N ASN A 59 -7.01 -1.99 0.66
CA ASN A 59 -6.21 -3.19 0.43
C ASN A 59 -6.92 -4.24 -0.43
N VAL A 60 -8.23 -4.42 -0.27
CA VAL A 60 -8.98 -5.42 -1.07
C VAL A 60 -9.17 -5.01 -2.52
N ALA A 61 -9.30 -3.70 -2.78
CA ALA A 61 -9.45 -3.19 -4.14
C ALA A 61 -8.23 -3.49 -5.02
N PRO A 62 -6.99 -3.14 -4.63
CA PRO A 62 -5.82 -3.48 -5.44
C PRO A 62 -5.58 -4.99 -5.54
N ALA A 63 -5.92 -5.77 -4.52
CA ALA A 63 -5.80 -7.23 -4.57
C ALA A 63 -6.72 -7.86 -5.63
N LEU A 64 -7.91 -7.31 -5.87
CA LEU A 64 -8.86 -7.79 -6.87
C LEU A 64 -8.67 -7.16 -8.26
N LEU A 65 -8.34 -5.86 -8.31
CA LEU A 65 -8.28 -5.10 -9.55
C LEU A 65 -6.87 -5.04 -10.16
N GLY A 66 -5.84 -5.22 -9.33
CA GLY A 66 -4.43 -5.05 -9.72
C GLY A 66 -4.05 -3.59 -9.98
N GLY A 67 -2.75 -3.33 -10.11
CA GLY A 67 -2.20 -2.00 -10.31
C GLY A 67 -2.39 -1.07 -9.12
N PHE A 68 -2.42 0.23 -9.38
CA PHE A 68 -2.80 1.21 -8.38
C PHE A 68 -4.31 1.40 -8.33
N THR A 69 -4.86 1.57 -7.14
CA THR A 69 -6.28 1.90 -6.97
C THR A 69 -6.42 3.12 -6.06
N LEU A 70 -7.23 4.08 -6.49
CA LEU A 70 -7.66 5.20 -5.68
C LEU A 70 -9.07 4.92 -5.14
N VAL A 71 -9.20 4.73 -3.85
CA VAL A 71 -10.49 4.67 -3.18
C VAL A 71 -10.92 6.10 -2.85
N ARG A 72 -11.77 6.69 -3.71
CA ARG A 72 -12.25 8.07 -3.55
C ARG A 72 -13.29 8.18 -2.43
N SER A 73 -14.13 7.15 -2.28
CA SER A 73 -15.15 7.07 -1.25
C SER A 73 -15.43 5.62 -0.89
N SER A 74 -15.73 5.36 0.38
CA SER A 74 -16.15 4.05 0.85
C SER A 74 -17.68 3.87 0.91
N ASN A 75 -18.43 4.99 0.92
CA ASN A 75 -19.92 4.97 0.93
C ASN A 75 -20.49 6.21 0.22
N PRO A 76 -21.06 6.06 -0.99
CA PRO A 76 -21.00 4.86 -1.83
C PRO A 76 -19.57 4.52 -2.22
N LEU A 77 -19.30 3.22 -2.45
CA LEU A 77 -17.97 2.76 -2.85
C LEU A 77 -17.60 3.30 -4.24
N ASP A 78 -16.53 4.08 -4.28
CA ASP A 78 -16.02 4.67 -5.52
C ASP A 78 -14.52 4.39 -5.64
N ILE A 79 -14.16 3.56 -6.62
CA ILE A 79 -12.80 3.09 -6.86
C ILE A 79 -12.40 3.42 -8.29
N ILE A 80 -11.25 4.02 -8.42
CA ILE A 80 -10.61 4.34 -9.69
C ILE A 80 -9.37 3.46 -9.82
N LYS A 81 -9.32 2.64 -10.87
CA LYS A 81 -8.12 1.88 -11.22
C LYS A 81 -7.18 2.78 -12.01
N ILE A 82 -5.94 2.87 -11.58
CA ILE A 82 -4.87 3.61 -12.24
C ILE A 82 -3.89 2.60 -12.82
N GLN A 83 -3.54 2.78 -14.08
CA GLN A 83 -2.57 1.92 -14.74
C GLN A 83 -1.17 2.16 -14.19
N SER A 84 -0.45 1.09 -13.84
CA SER A 84 0.95 1.21 -13.42
C SER A 84 1.84 1.49 -14.64
N PRO A 85 2.77 2.44 -14.56
CA PRO A 85 3.80 2.57 -15.58
C PRO A 85 4.56 1.26 -15.75
N PRO A 86 4.91 0.85 -16.99
CA PRO A 86 5.44 -0.50 -17.26
C PRO A 86 6.78 -0.78 -16.61
N GLU A 87 7.60 0.26 -16.41
CA GLU A 87 8.92 0.12 -15.77
C GLU A 87 8.91 0.51 -14.28
N LEU A 88 7.74 0.69 -13.66
CA LEU A 88 7.64 1.00 -12.24
C LEU A 88 7.65 -0.30 -11.43
N TYR A 89 8.66 -0.45 -10.60
CA TYR A 89 8.85 -1.59 -9.71
C TYR A 89 8.70 -1.18 -8.25
N ALA A 90 8.17 -2.10 -7.45
CA ALA A 90 8.05 -1.95 -6.02
C ALA A 90 8.94 -2.97 -5.30
N THR A 91 9.88 -2.49 -4.51
CA THR A 91 10.63 -3.28 -3.54
C THR A 91 9.95 -3.18 -2.20
N VAL A 92 9.80 -4.30 -1.48
CA VAL A 92 9.22 -4.32 -0.13
C VAL A 92 10.16 -5.12 0.78
N VAL A 93 10.55 -4.52 1.91
CA VAL A 93 11.24 -5.22 2.98
C VAL A 93 10.37 -5.30 4.21
N HIS A 94 10.43 -6.43 4.91
CA HIS A 94 9.66 -6.66 6.13
C HIS A 94 10.63 -6.82 7.31
N PRO A 95 10.76 -5.82 8.19
CA PRO A 95 11.54 -5.96 9.42
C PRO A 95 11.02 -7.12 10.28
N GLN A 96 11.92 -7.82 11.00
CA GLN A 96 11.56 -8.96 11.84
C GLN A 96 10.93 -8.52 13.17
N ILE A 97 9.97 -7.60 13.08
CA ILE A 97 9.19 -7.10 14.22
C ILE A 97 7.70 -7.28 13.95
N GLU A 98 6.92 -7.35 15.00
CA GLU A 98 5.46 -7.32 14.93
C GLU A 98 4.95 -5.94 15.35
N LEU A 99 4.17 -5.30 14.49
CA LEU A 99 3.49 -4.04 14.78
C LEU A 99 1.98 -4.26 14.65
N LYS A 100 1.27 -4.19 15.77
CA LYS A 100 -0.19 -4.31 15.74
C LYS A 100 -0.80 -3.09 15.05
N THR A 101 -1.78 -3.33 14.19
CA THR A 101 -2.49 -2.24 13.49
C THR A 101 -3.16 -1.26 14.46
N SER A 102 -3.60 -1.74 15.64
CA SER A 102 -4.12 -0.89 16.72
C SER A 102 -3.09 0.13 17.18
N ASP A 103 -1.84 -0.30 17.40
CA ASP A 103 -0.77 0.54 17.90
C ASP A 103 -0.36 1.58 16.84
N ALA A 104 -0.25 1.14 15.58
CA ALA A 104 0.01 2.03 14.45
C ALA A 104 -1.13 3.06 14.21
N ARG A 105 -2.35 2.79 14.69
CA ARG A 105 -3.46 3.74 14.65
C ARG A 105 -3.48 4.68 15.86
N SER A 106 -3.08 4.21 17.03
CA SER A 106 -3.13 4.99 18.28
C SER A 106 -2.22 6.22 18.26
N VAL A 107 -1.14 6.19 17.47
CA VAL A 107 -0.22 7.34 17.34
C VAL A 107 -0.73 8.43 16.40
N LEU A 108 -1.82 8.17 15.64
CA LEU A 108 -2.34 9.14 14.68
C LEU A 108 -3.11 10.25 15.38
N LYS A 109 -2.84 11.49 14.96
CA LYS A 109 -3.57 12.68 15.46
C LYS A 109 -4.97 12.75 14.86
N GLN A 110 -5.92 13.23 15.65
CA GLN A 110 -7.30 13.47 15.22
C GLN A 110 -7.43 14.68 14.29
N THR A 111 -6.47 15.59 14.34
CA THR A 111 -6.45 16.84 13.55
C THR A 111 -5.07 17.07 12.97
N VAL A 112 -5.02 17.68 11.78
CA VAL A 112 -3.79 18.09 11.12
C VAL A 112 -3.84 19.57 10.75
N SER A 113 -2.67 20.19 10.60
CA SER A 113 -2.64 21.60 10.16
C SER A 113 -3.13 21.70 8.71
N LEU A 114 -3.82 22.80 8.37
CA LEU A 114 -4.24 23.05 6.98
C LEU A 114 -3.03 23.10 6.05
N LYS A 115 -1.89 23.60 6.50
CA LYS A 115 -0.64 23.62 5.71
C LYS A 115 -0.19 22.20 5.34
N SER A 116 -0.11 21.29 6.31
CA SER A 116 0.28 19.89 6.05
C SER A 116 -0.76 19.18 5.16
N ALA A 117 -2.06 19.45 5.38
CA ALA A 117 -3.12 18.90 4.54
C ALA A 117 -3.00 19.36 3.07
N ILE A 118 -2.74 20.65 2.82
CA ILE A 118 -2.53 21.18 1.46
C ILE A 118 -1.32 20.52 0.79
N THR A 119 -0.20 20.37 1.51
CA THR A 119 0.99 19.66 0.98
C THR A 119 0.65 18.22 0.63
N GLN A 120 -0.03 17.51 1.53
CA GLN A 120 -0.41 16.11 1.30
C GLN A 120 -1.39 15.96 0.13
N TRP A 121 -2.36 16.85 -0.03
CA TRP A 121 -3.27 16.83 -1.19
C TRP A 121 -2.52 17.06 -2.51
N GLY A 122 -1.54 17.97 -2.50
CA GLY A 122 -0.65 18.19 -3.64
C GLY A 122 0.14 16.92 -3.99
N ASN A 123 0.70 16.23 -2.99
CA ASN A 123 1.43 14.99 -3.18
C ASN A 123 0.53 13.87 -3.72
N VAL A 124 -0.69 13.69 -3.19
CA VAL A 124 -1.65 12.71 -3.72
C VAL A 124 -2.03 13.03 -5.15
N GLY A 125 -2.34 14.29 -5.46
CA GLY A 125 -2.63 14.73 -6.82
C GLY A 125 -1.47 14.53 -7.77
N GLY A 126 -0.25 14.87 -7.32
CA GLY A 126 0.98 14.68 -8.08
C GLY A 126 1.28 13.20 -8.36
N LEU A 127 1.10 12.33 -7.38
CA LEU A 127 1.28 10.88 -7.56
C LEU A 127 0.29 10.33 -8.62
N VAL A 128 -0.98 10.68 -8.52
CA VAL A 128 -2.00 10.26 -9.50
C VAL A 128 -1.66 10.77 -10.89
N ALA A 129 -1.30 12.05 -11.03
CA ALA A 129 -0.90 12.64 -12.31
C ALA A 129 0.35 11.95 -12.87
N GLY A 130 1.39 11.75 -12.05
CA GLY A 130 2.62 11.07 -12.44
C GLY A 130 2.40 9.63 -12.92
N LEU A 131 1.50 8.89 -12.27
CA LEU A 131 1.14 7.54 -12.72
C LEU A 131 0.45 7.56 -14.09
N TYR A 132 -0.49 8.48 -14.32
CA TYR A 132 -1.18 8.60 -15.61
C TYR A 132 -0.27 9.09 -16.75
N THR A 133 0.65 10.01 -16.45
CA THR A 133 1.57 10.57 -17.44
C THR A 133 2.88 9.79 -17.58
N GLN A 134 3.08 8.78 -16.72
CA GLN A 134 4.33 8.01 -16.63
C GLN A 134 5.55 8.89 -16.32
N ASP A 135 5.33 10.00 -15.61
CA ASP A 135 6.38 10.91 -15.15
C ASP A 135 6.98 10.39 -13.83
N TYR A 136 8.11 9.68 -13.96
CA TYR A 136 8.79 9.06 -12.82
C TYR A 136 9.35 10.08 -11.83
N ASP A 137 9.74 11.27 -12.30
CA ASP A 137 10.24 12.35 -11.42
C ASP A 137 9.08 12.92 -10.60
N LEU A 138 7.90 13.08 -11.21
CA LEU A 138 6.69 13.51 -10.51
C LEU A 138 6.23 12.45 -9.50
N ILE A 139 6.26 11.17 -9.87
CA ILE A 139 5.98 10.06 -8.95
C ILE A 139 6.90 10.16 -7.74
N GLY A 140 8.22 10.29 -7.97
CA GLY A 140 9.22 10.32 -6.91
C GLY A 140 9.00 11.45 -5.90
N ARG A 141 8.90 12.70 -6.38
CA ARG A 141 8.69 13.85 -5.48
C ARG A 141 7.31 13.90 -4.82
N SER A 142 6.37 13.08 -5.29
CA SER A 142 5.01 12.97 -4.72
C SER A 142 4.87 11.84 -3.69
N LEU A 143 5.90 11.00 -3.49
CA LEU A 143 5.89 9.89 -2.53
C LEU A 143 6.28 10.34 -1.11
N HIS A 144 6.18 11.61 -0.79
CA HIS A 144 6.40 12.13 0.54
C HIS A 144 5.09 12.18 1.32
N ASP A 145 5.04 11.47 2.46
CA ASP A 145 3.90 11.54 3.40
C ASP A 145 4.22 12.55 4.51
N GLU A 146 3.50 13.66 4.48
CA GLU A 146 3.65 14.78 5.42
C GLU A 146 2.92 14.54 6.76
N ILE A 147 1.99 13.58 6.80
CA ILE A 147 1.02 13.47 7.91
C ILE A 147 1.23 12.20 8.73
N VAL A 148 1.27 11.05 8.08
CA VAL A 148 1.20 9.74 8.75
C VAL A 148 2.58 9.16 9.02
N GLU A 149 3.45 9.19 8.02
CA GLU A 149 4.79 8.60 8.12
C GLU A 149 5.62 9.18 9.28
N PRO A 150 5.67 10.51 9.54
CA PRO A 150 6.44 11.04 10.66
C PRO A 150 5.98 10.54 12.04
N LEU A 151 4.71 10.13 12.15
CA LEU A 151 4.14 9.60 13.38
C LEU A 151 4.37 8.09 13.54
N ARG A 152 4.37 7.35 12.43
CA ARG A 152 4.51 5.88 12.43
C ARG A 152 5.95 5.41 12.34
N SER A 153 6.83 6.17 11.71
CA SER A 153 8.24 5.79 11.51
C SER A 153 8.95 5.50 12.82
N VAL A 154 8.60 6.20 13.90
CA VAL A 154 9.17 5.99 15.25
C VAL A 154 8.87 4.60 15.83
N LEU A 155 7.85 3.91 15.30
CA LEU A 155 7.48 2.54 15.70
C LEU A 155 8.28 1.47 14.96
N ILE A 156 9.07 1.86 13.96
CA ILE A 156 9.80 0.94 13.08
C ILE A 156 11.31 1.20 13.26
N PRO A 157 12.01 0.41 14.08
CA PRO A 157 13.46 0.58 14.26
C PRO A 157 14.20 0.51 12.93
N GLY A 158 15.14 1.42 12.70
CA GLY A 158 15.92 1.50 11.47
C GLY A 158 15.20 2.10 10.26
N PHE A 159 13.95 2.58 10.41
CA PHE A 159 13.16 3.14 9.29
C PHE A 159 13.93 4.19 8.49
N ASP A 160 14.48 5.20 9.16
CA ASP A 160 15.18 6.31 8.48
C ASP A 160 16.42 5.82 7.73
N LEU A 161 17.15 4.85 8.29
CA LEU A 161 18.31 4.26 7.64
C LEU A 161 17.91 3.45 6.40
N ILE A 162 16.88 2.61 6.52
CA ILE A 162 16.35 1.81 5.40
C ILE A 162 15.86 2.75 4.28
N LYS A 163 15.10 3.79 4.62
CA LYS A 163 14.60 4.77 3.66
C LYS A 163 15.74 5.52 2.97
N LYS A 164 16.73 5.99 3.72
CA LYS A 164 17.93 6.63 3.17
C LYS A 164 18.67 5.70 2.23
N THR A 165 18.90 4.45 2.65
CA THR A 165 19.55 3.42 1.82
C THR A 165 18.80 3.20 0.51
N ALA A 166 17.46 3.16 0.52
CA ALA A 166 16.68 3.06 -0.71
C ALA A 166 16.96 4.21 -1.69
N TYR A 167 16.98 5.45 -1.21
CA TYR A 167 17.29 6.62 -2.05
C TYR A 167 18.71 6.59 -2.61
N GLU A 168 19.70 6.21 -1.80
CA GLU A 168 21.11 6.09 -2.22
C GLU A 168 21.32 5.05 -3.32
N HIS A 169 20.39 4.08 -3.45
CA HIS A 169 20.42 3.03 -4.48
C HIS A 169 19.42 3.25 -5.62
N GLY A 170 18.85 4.46 -5.74
CA GLY A 170 18.06 4.87 -6.90
C GLY A 170 16.55 4.72 -6.75
N ALA A 171 16.02 4.62 -5.53
CA ALA A 171 14.59 4.72 -5.31
C ALA A 171 14.06 6.10 -5.71
N LEU A 172 12.93 6.13 -6.41
CA LEU A 172 12.15 7.34 -6.69
C LEU A 172 11.55 7.89 -5.39
N GLY A 173 11.09 6.99 -4.53
CA GLY A 173 10.53 7.29 -3.24
C GLY A 173 10.40 6.01 -2.40
N SER A 174 10.31 6.20 -1.08
CA SER A 174 10.17 5.10 -0.12
C SER A 174 9.30 5.55 1.05
N GLY A 175 8.59 4.61 1.67
CA GLY A 175 7.72 4.89 2.81
C GLY A 175 7.20 3.63 3.47
N ILE A 176 6.30 3.82 4.44
CA ILE A 176 5.68 2.73 5.19
C ILE A 176 4.56 2.11 4.35
N SER A 177 4.53 0.79 4.25
CA SER A 177 3.43 0.06 3.62
C SER A 177 2.27 -0.09 4.59
N GLY A 178 1.14 0.55 4.30
CA GLY A 178 -0.06 0.48 5.12
C GLY A 178 0.17 0.96 6.55
N SER A 179 -0.09 0.09 7.54
CA SER A 179 0.19 0.37 8.95
C SER A 179 1.63 0.08 9.37
N GLY A 180 2.44 -0.45 8.47
CA GLY A 180 3.75 -0.99 8.79
C GLY A 180 3.68 -2.43 9.36
N PRO A 181 4.81 -3.00 9.74
CA PRO A 181 6.16 -2.43 9.73
C PRO A 181 6.87 -2.52 8.36
N SER A 182 6.28 -3.15 7.34
CA SER A 182 6.92 -3.21 6.02
C SER A 182 7.19 -1.83 5.44
N ILE A 183 8.32 -1.71 4.79
CA ILE A 183 8.79 -0.50 4.10
C ILE A 183 8.85 -0.80 2.62
N PHE A 184 8.29 0.08 1.81
CA PHE A 184 8.37 -0.03 0.36
C PHE A 184 9.33 1.00 -0.23
N ALA A 185 9.85 0.70 -1.41
CA ALA A 185 10.53 1.65 -2.28
C ALA A 185 10.02 1.46 -3.71
N LEU A 186 9.72 2.55 -4.40
CA LEU A 186 9.42 2.53 -5.83
C LEU A 186 10.65 2.94 -6.63
N SER A 187 10.88 2.26 -7.76
CA SER A 187 12.00 2.53 -8.64
C SER A 187 11.65 2.32 -10.10
N LYS A 188 12.44 2.91 -11.00
CA LYS A 188 12.35 2.64 -12.42
C LYS A 188 13.32 1.52 -12.81
N GLY A 189 12.78 0.49 -13.45
CA GLY A 189 13.54 -0.64 -13.97
C GLY A 189 13.85 -1.72 -12.92
N GLU A 190 13.86 -2.97 -13.39
CA GLU A 190 14.05 -4.16 -12.55
C GLU A 190 15.42 -4.20 -11.88
N ALA A 191 16.47 -3.88 -12.62
CA ALA A 191 17.84 -3.90 -12.09
C ALA A 191 18.03 -2.90 -10.92
N THR A 192 17.35 -1.74 -10.96
CA THR A 192 17.37 -0.78 -9.86
C THR A 192 16.60 -1.34 -8.67
N ALA A 193 15.42 -1.94 -8.91
CA ALA A 193 14.63 -2.56 -7.85
C ALA A 193 15.41 -3.66 -7.12
N GLN A 194 16.16 -4.48 -7.85
CA GLN A 194 16.99 -5.53 -7.28
C GLN A 194 18.10 -4.96 -6.38
N LYS A 195 18.83 -3.94 -6.84
CA LYS A 195 19.86 -3.28 -6.05
C LYS A 195 19.29 -2.69 -4.76
N ILE A 196 18.11 -2.07 -4.83
CA ILE A 196 17.41 -1.52 -3.67
C ILE A 196 17.03 -2.64 -2.70
N ALA A 197 16.53 -3.78 -3.20
CA ALA A 197 16.14 -4.91 -2.36
C ALA A 197 17.33 -5.47 -1.58
N GLU A 198 18.46 -5.67 -2.23
CA GLU A 198 19.69 -6.12 -1.61
C GLU A 198 20.18 -5.14 -0.54
N ALA A 199 20.25 -3.84 -0.88
CA ALA A 199 20.70 -2.81 0.02
C ALA A 199 19.80 -2.61 1.24
N MET A 200 18.47 -2.55 1.05
CA MET A 200 17.51 -2.41 2.15
C MET A 200 17.49 -3.63 3.07
N SER A 201 17.76 -4.83 2.52
CA SER A 201 17.78 -6.07 3.30
C SER A 201 19.07 -6.24 4.12
N ALA A 202 20.12 -5.50 3.79
CA ALA A 202 21.41 -5.52 4.51
C ALA A 202 21.44 -4.59 5.73
N VAL A 203 20.44 -3.73 5.92
CA VAL A 203 20.27 -2.83 7.06
C VAL A 203 19.64 -3.56 8.23
#